data_ff6702c38d62f400cb30c6e6a08ad638
#
_entry.id   ff6702c38d62f400cb30c6e6a08ad638
#
_cell.length_a   1.000
_cell.length_b   1.000
_cell.length_c   1.000
_cell.angle_alpha   90.00
_cell.angle_beta   90.00
_cell.angle_gamma   90.00
#
_symmetry.space_group_name_H-M   'P 1'
#
loop_
_entity.id
_entity.type
_entity.pdbx_description
1 polymer ?
#
loop_
_entity_poly.entity_id
_entity_poly.type
_entity_poly.pdbx_seq_one_letter_code
_entity_poly.pdbx_strand_id
1 'polypeptide(L)'
;MEAGDGSALQLLHVDLSIGLWISKTRLPANYKVMTHYHTGLVYAVTLQGSWFYLESPEAVNHPGSYLFEPAGSRHTLMTPKDQTGDTITWFAIYGANINVDEKGNVVSIVDAKAALDIYRGYCDALDLDYSRLIVHGE
;
A
#
# COMPACT_ATOMS: atom_id res chain seq x y z
N MET A 1 4.43 -10.47 -3.14
CA MET A 1 5.74 -9.99 -2.62
C MET A 1 5.68 -9.94 -1.10
N GLU A 2 6.45 -10.79 -0.48
CA GLU A 2 6.54 -10.90 0.98
C GLU A 2 7.69 -10.03 1.48
N ALA A 3 7.48 -9.27 2.56
CA ALA A 3 8.51 -8.38 3.10
C ALA A 3 9.35 -9.02 4.23
N GLY A 4 9.01 -10.23 4.67
CA GLY A 4 9.73 -10.94 5.73
C GLY A 4 9.30 -10.56 7.16
N ASP A 5 8.41 -9.59 7.31
CA ASP A 5 7.86 -9.14 8.60
C ASP A 5 6.38 -9.53 8.79
N GLY A 6 5.88 -10.43 7.96
CA GLY A 6 4.49 -10.86 7.94
C GLY A 6 3.61 -10.05 6.97
N SER A 7 4.10 -8.94 6.45
CA SER A 7 3.38 -8.17 5.44
C SER A 7 3.65 -8.69 4.04
N ALA A 8 2.69 -8.48 3.15
CA ALA A 8 2.81 -8.84 1.74
C ALA A 8 2.04 -7.86 0.86
N LEU A 9 2.49 -7.76 -0.39
CA LEU A 9 1.84 -6.94 -1.40
C LEU A 9 1.72 -7.69 -2.71
N GLN A 10 0.54 -7.63 -3.32
CA GLN A 10 0.30 -8.09 -4.68
C GLN A 10 0.02 -6.87 -5.56
N LEU A 11 0.85 -6.66 -6.56
CA LEU A 11 0.61 -5.61 -7.56
C LEU A 11 -0.37 -6.15 -8.60
N LEU A 12 -1.44 -5.40 -8.86
CA LEU A 12 -2.54 -5.84 -9.71
C LEU A 12 -2.57 -5.14 -11.07
N HIS A 13 -2.30 -3.84 -11.06
CA HIS A 13 -2.39 -3.00 -12.27
C HIS A 13 -1.45 -1.81 -12.13
N VAL A 14 -0.69 -1.54 -13.16
CA VAL A 14 0.13 -0.35 -13.29
C VAL A 14 -0.20 0.34 -14.61
N ASP A 15 -0.54 1.60 -14.55
CA ASP A 15 -0.71 2.44 -15.73
C ASP A 15 0.30 3.59 -15.67
N LEU A 16 1.39 3.45 -16.41
CA LEU A 16 2.47 4.42 -16.40
C LEU A 16 2.08 5.73 -17.09
N SER A 17 1.06 5.70 -17.96
CA SER A 17 0.61 6.90 -18.68
C SER A 17 -0.06 7.93 -17.78
N ILE A 18 -0.63 7.47 -16.66
CA ILE A 18 -1.32 8.33 -15.69
C ILE A 18 -0.76 8.21 -14.26
N GLY A 19 0.34 7.46 -14.08
CA GLY A 19 0.97 7.29 -12.78
C GLY A 19 0.12 6.51 -11.77
N LEU A 20 -0.75 5.61 -12.23
CA LEU A 20 -1.61 4.78 -11.40
C LEU A 20 -0.94 3.45 -11.09
N TRP A 21 -1.02 3.01 -9.83
CA TRP A 21 -0.69 1.65 -9.45
C TRP A 21 -1.70 1.13 -8.43
N ILE A 22 -2.18 -0.07 -8.69
CA ILE A 22 -3.21 -0.74 -7.87
C ILE A 22 -2.60 -1.97 -7.24
N SER A 23 -2.75 -2.07 -5.92
CA SER A 23 -2.20 -3.16 -5.14
C SER A 23 -3.23 -3.70 -4.16
N LYS A 24 -2.97 -4.91 -3.69
CA LYS A 24 -3.64 -5.51 -2.55
C LYS A 24 -2.57 -5.82 -1.51
N THR A 25 -2.76 -5.31 -0.30
CA THR A 25 -1.83 -5.54 0.82
C THR A 25 -2.43 -6.50 1.81
N ARG A 26 -1.57 -7.29 2.43
CA ARG A 26 -1.89 -8.16 3.56
C ARG A 26 -0.98 -7.78 4.72
N LEU A 27 -1.57 -7.37 5.84
CA LEU A 27 -0.85 -6.92 7.03
C LEU A 27 -1.28 -7.76 8.24
N PRO A 28 -0.34 -8.26 9.05
CA PRO A 28 -0.71 -8.96 10.28
C PRO A 28 -1.30 -7.99 11.31
N ALA A 29 -1.82 -8.54 12.40
CA ALA A 29 -2.26 -7.74 13.54
C ALA A 29 -1.07 -6.98 14.15
N ASN A 30 -1.35 -5.85 14.78
CA ASN A 30 -0.35 -5.00 15.47
C ASN A 30 0.80 -4.57 14.53
N TYR A 31 0.48 -4.28 13.29
CA TYR A 31 1.45 -3.86 12.28
C TYR A 31 1.37 -2.35 12.07
N LYS A 32 2.51 -1.70 12.06
CA LYS A 32 2.63 -0.26 11.80
C LYS A 32 3.38 -0.06 10.48
N VAL A 33 2.69 0.55 9.53
CA VAL A 33 3.30 0.97 8.26
C VAL A 33 4.09 2.26 8.49
N MET A 34 5.22 2.44 7.83
CA MET A 34 6.00 3.67 7.90
C MET A 34 5.12 4.88 7.57
N THR A 35 5.28 5.96 8.32
CA THR A 35 4.59 7.22 8.04
C THR A 35 4.90 7.70 6.64
N HIS A 36 3.89 8.12 5.91
CA HIS A 36 4.04 8.52 4.51
C HIS A 36 2.98 9.53 4.09
N TYR A 37 3.19 10.11 2.94
CA TYR A 37 2.18 10.89 2.22
C TYR A 37 2.26 10.56 0.73
N HIS A 38 1.19 10.87 0.01
CA HIS A 38 1.11 10.63 -1.44
C HIS A 38 1.12 11.94 -2.20
N THR A 39 1.79 11.98 -3.35
CA THR A 39 1.78 13.16 -4.24
C THR A 39 0.48 13.28 -5.03
N GLY A 40 -0.25 12.18 -5.20
CA GLY A 40 -1.56 12.13 -5.83
C GLY A 40 -2.62 11.63 -4.85
N LEU A 41 -3.81 11.40 -5.36
CA LEU A 41 -4.92 10.89 -4.55
C LEU A 41 -4.88 9.36 -4.44
N VAL A 42 -5.54 8.83 -3.41
CA VAL A 42 -5.62 7.38 -3.15
C VAL A 42 -7.06 6.99 -2.87
N TYR A 43 -7.46 5.87 -3.45
CA TYR A 43 -8.70 5.18 -3.09
C TYR A 43 -8.36 3.86 -2.43
N ALA A 44 -9.08 3.50 -1.37
CA ALA A 44 -8.88 2.24 -0.67
C ALA A 44 -10.20 1.56 -0.35
N VAL A 45 -10.22 0.23 -0.46
CA VAL A 45 -11.35 -0.61 -0.04
C VAL A 45 -10.80 -1.72 0.85
N THR A 46 -11.34 -1.82 2.05
CA THR A 46 -10.98 -2.88 3.01
C THR A 46 -11.73 -4.15 2.65
N LEU A 47 -10.99 -5.24 2.46
CA LEU A 47 -11.53 -6.55 2.08
C LEU A 47 -11.66 -7.49 3.27
N GLN A 48 -10.73 -7.42 4.23
CA GLN A 48 -10.70 -8.28 5.40
C GLN A 48 -10.02 -7.54 6.55
N GLY A 49 -10.43 -7.84 7.79
CA GLY A 49 -9.83 -7.23 8.97
C GLY A 49 -10.17 -5.75 9.10
N SER A 50 -9.43 -5.05 9.91
CA SER A 50 -9.60 -3.62 10.11
C SER A 50 -8.27 -2.89 10.21
N TRP A 51 -8.30 -1.57 10.00
CA TRP A 51 -7.14 -0.72 10.11
C TRP A 51 -7.55 0.72 10.32
N PHE A 52 -6.62 1.54 10.79
CA PHE A 52 -6.84 2.95 11.07
C PHE A 52 -5.54 3.73 10.90
N TYR A 53 -5.64 5.04 10.84
CA TYR A 53 -4.49 5.91 10.93
C TYR A 53 -4.24 6.33 12.37
N LEU A 54 -2.98 6.31 12.81
CA LEU A 54 -2.62 6.75 14.17
C LEU A 54 -3.02 8.19 14.44
N GLU A 55 -3.06 9.03 13.40
CA GLU A 55 -3.48 10.43 13.47
C GLU A 55 -4.98 10.59 13.69
N SER A 56 -5.79 9.56 13.44
CA SER A 56 -7.24 9.56 13.60
C SER A 56 -7.73 8.16 14.01
N PRO A 57 -7.33 7.68 15.22
CA PRO A 57 -7.55 6.28 15.61
C PRO A 57 -9.02 5.91 15.80
N GLU A 58 -9.91 6.87 15.95
CA GLU A 58 -11.37 6.67 16.07
C GLU A 58 -12.03 6.33 14.73
N ALA A 59 -11.39 6.67 13.60
CA ALA A 59 -11.90 6.39 12.25
C ALA A 59 -11.39 5.05 11.75
N VAL A 60 -12.03 3.97 12.17
CA VAL A 60 -11.61 2.60 11.81
C VAL A 60 -12.23 2.16 10.50
N ASN A 61 -11.40 1.62 9.62
CA ASN A 61 -11.85 0.97 8.37
C ASN A 61 -12.13 -0.50 8.65
N HIS A 62 -13.32 -0.96 8.29
CA HIS A 62 -13.79 -2.34 8.42
C HIS A 62 -14.01 -2.97 7.05
N PRO A 63 -14.24 -4.28 6.95
CA PRO A 63 -14.54 -4.91 5.66
C PRO A 63 -15.69 -4.20 4.96
N GLY A 64 -15.46 -3.81 3.69
CA GLY A 64 -16.39 -3.02 2.90
C GLY A 64 -16.26 -1.51 3.03
N SER A 65 -15.44 -1.01 3.95
CA SER A 65 -15.17 0.43 4.08
C SER A 65 -14.46 0.96 2.83
N TYR A 66 -14.91 2.13 2.38
CA TYR A 66 -14.29 2.90 1.31
C TYR A 66 -13.59 4.12 1.92
N LEU A 67 -12.36 4.38 1.47
CA LEU A 67 -11.58 5.53 1.91
C LEU A 67 -11.05 6.30 0.71
N PHE A 68 -11.12 7.62 0.80
CA PHE A 68 -10.49 8.54 -0.12
C PHE A 68 -9.45 9.38 0.61
N GLU A 69 -8.24 9.46 0.07
CA GLU A 69 -7.17 10.31 0.58
C GLU A 69 -6.83 11.38 -0.45
N PRO A 70 -6.98 12.67 -0.10
CA PRO A 70 -6.46 13.72 -0.96
C PRO A 70 -4.92 13.71 -0.99
N ALA A 71 -4.36 14.26 -2.06
CA ALA A 71 -2.91 14.40 -2.18
C ALA A 71 -2.31 15.19 -1.00
N GLY A 72 -1.15 14.76 -0.52
CA GLY A 72 -0.39 15.45 0.52
C GLY A 72 -0.80 15.10 1.96
N SER A 73 -1.83 14.30 2.18
CA SER A 73 -2.19 13.84 3.54
C SER A 73 -1.09 12.95 4.10
N ARG A 74 -0.54 13.34 5.25
CA ARG A 74 0.48 12.54 5.96
C ARG A 74 -0.20 11.67 7.01
N HIS A 75 0.11 10.37 7.01
CA HIS A 75 -0.50 9.45 7.94
C HIS A 75 0.33 8.18 8.16
N THR A 76 -0.02 7.48 9.23
CA THR A 76 0.61 6.23 9.65
C THR A 76 -0.47 5.18 9.80
N LEU A 77 -0.47 4.19 8.91
CA LEU A 77 -1.43 3.09 8.94
C LEU A 77 -1.06 2.10 10.05
N MET A 78 -2.06 1.67 10.81
CA MET A 78 -1.90 0.72 11.90
C MET A 78 -3.00 -0.32 11.86
N THR A 79 -2.68 -1.58 12.13
CA THR A 79 -3.67 -2.63 12.37
C THR A 79 -3.87 -2.87 13.87
N PRO A 80 -5.09 -3.26 14.31
CA PRO A 80 -5.37 -3.48 15.72
C PRO A 80 -4.49 -4.58 16.34
N LYS A 81 -4.13 -4.38 17.61
CA LYS A 81 -3.33 -5.34 18.38
C LYS A 81 -4.01 -6.69 18.55
N ASP A 82 -5.32 -6.65 18.81
CA ASP A 82 -6.09 -7.82 19.23
C ASP A 82 -6.84 -8.47 18.07
N GLN A 83 -6.52 -8.07 16.85
CA GLN A 83 -7.15 -8.62 15.66
C GLN A 83 -6.72 -10.08 15.46
N THR A 84 -7.70 -10.94 15.20
CA THR A 84 -7.45 -12.31 14.75
C THR A 84 -7.35 -12.34 13.23
N GLY A 85 -6.25 -12.83 12.70
CA GLY A 85 -5.99 -12.89 11.26
C GLY A 85 -5.44 -11.58 10.70
N ASP A 86 -5.32 -11.53 9.40
CA ASP A 86 -4.68 -10.43 8.66
C ASP A 86 -5.69 -9.40 8.19
N THR A 87 -5.22 -8.18 8.01
CA THR A 87 -5.95 -7.13 7.30
C THR A 87 -5.57 -7.17 5.82
N ILE A 88 -6.57 -7.21 4.94
CA ILE A 88 -6.38 -7.17 3.50
C ILE A 88 -7.08 -5.94 2.95
N THR A 89 -6.32 -5.09 2.26
CA THR A 89 -6.82 -3.82 1.70
C THR A 89 -6.40 -3.68 0.25
N TRP A 90 -7.33 -3.24 -0.57
CA TRP A 90 -7.11 -2.88 -1.96
C TRP A 90 -6.86 -1.37 -2.03
N PHE A 91 -5.79 -0.95 -2.71
CA PHE A 91 -5.43 0.45 -2.89
C PHE A 91 -5.27 0.77 -4.37
N ALA A 92 -5.83 1.90 -4.79
CA ALA A 92 -5.52 2.55 -6.06
C ALA A 92 -4.78 3.85 -5.75
N ILE A 93 -3.53 3.93 -6.17
CA ILE A 93 -2.60 5.01 -5.80
C ILE A 93 -2.19 5.75 -7.07
N TYR A 94 -2.40 7.08 -7.08
CA TYR A 94 -1.92 7.96 -8.12
C TYR A 94 -0.66 8.69 -7.62
N GLY A 95 0.36 8.77 -8.49
CA GLY A 95 1.60 9.43 -8.15
C GLY A 95 2.52 8.59 -7.26
N ALA A 96 3.26 9.26 -6.39
CA ALA A 96 4.28 8.63 -5.55
C ALA A 96 3.85 8.53 -4.09
N ASN A 97 4.26 7.42 -3.46
CA ASN A 97 4.25 7.24 -2.03
C ASN A 97 5.60 7.69 -1.49
N ILE A 98 5.61 8.66 -0.58
CA ILE A 98 6.82 9.23 0.01
C ILE A 98 6.88 8.81 1.48
N ASN A 99 7.79 7.90 1.78
CA ASN A 99 8.01 7.40 3.13
C ASN A 99 8.96 8.31 3.89
N VAL A 100 8.63 8.61 5.14
CA VAL A 100 9.40 9.50 5.99
C VAL A 100 9.76 8.83 7.32
N ASP A 101 10.87 9.25 7.91
CA ASP A 101 11.27 8.81 9.25
C ASP A 101 10.56 9.65 10.32
N GLU A 102 10.87 9.38 11.60
CA GLU A 102 10.29 10.08 12.74
C GLU A 102 10.62 11.58 12.77
N LYS A 103 11.70 11.99 12.10
CA LYS A 103 12.12 13.39 11.98
C LYS A 103 11.54 14.09 10.76
N GLY A 104 10.77 13.36 9.92
CA GLY A 104 10.19 13.87 8.70
C GLY A 104 11.12 13.85 7.50
N ASN A 105 12.29 13.21 7.61
CA ASN A 105 13.20 13.05 6.47
C ASN A 105 12.68 12.00 5.51
N VAL A 106 12.83 12.24 4.21
CA VAL A 106 12.43 11.28 3.17
C VAL A 106 13.38 10.07 3.20
N VAL A 107 12.81 8.88 3.37
CA VAL A 107 13.54 7.60 3.38
C VAL A 107 13.49 6.92 2.02
N SER A 108 12.31 6.93 1.38
CA SER A 108 12.12 6.30 0.07
C SER A 108 10.95 6.94 -0.67
N ILE A 109 10.99 6.83 -1.99
CA ILE A 109 9.94 7.31 -2.89
C ILE A 109 9.57 6.15 -3.81
N VAL A 110 8.29 5.80 -3.84
CA VAL A 110 7.78 4.71 -4.70
C VAL A 110 6.65 5.26 -5.55
N ASP A 111 6.88 5.39 -6.84
CA ASP A 111 5.85 5.70 -7.83
C ASP A 111 5.45 4.45 -8.62
N ALA A 112 4.59 4.60 -9.62
CA ALA A 112 4.11 3.49 -10.44
C ALA A 112 5.26 2.70 -11.10
N LYS A 113 6.28 3.42 -11.62
CA LYS A 113 7.44 2.77 -12.26
C LYS A 113 8.30 2.02 -11.25
N ALA A 114 8.57 2.66 -10.11
CA ALA A 114 9.35 2.03 -9.04
C ALA A 114 8.63 0.79 -8.49
N ALA A 115 7.32 0.88 -8.26
CA ALA A 115 6.51 -0.25 -7.81
C ALA A 115 6.57 -1.42 -8.79
N LEU A 116 6.46 -1.14 -10.08
CA LEU A 116 6.54 -2.15 -11.14
C LEU A 116 7.92 -2.84 -11.14
N ASP A 117 8.99 -2.05 -11.11
CA ASP A 117 10.36 -2.57 -11.18
C ASP A 117 10.69 -3.42 -9.94
N ILE A 118 10.31 -2.97 -8.76
CA ILE A 118 10.51 -3.70 -7.49
C ILE A 118 9.74 -5.03 -7.53
N TYR A 119 8.48 -4.99 -7.95
CA TYR A 119 7.64 -6.18 -7.97
C TYR A 119 8.13 -7.22 -8.98
N ARG A 120 8.45 -6.81 -10.20
CA ARG A 120 9.03 -7.70 -11.22
C ARG A 120 10.36 -8.29 -10.76
N GLY A 121 11.24 -7.46 -10.20
CA GLY A 121 12.53 -7.92 -9.68
C GLY A 121 12.38 -8.97 -8.59
N TYR A 122 11.44 -8.78 -7.68
CA TYR A 122 11.12 -9.75 -6.64
C TYR A 122 10.61 -11.07 -7.25
N CYS A 123 9.65 -10.99 -8.16
CA CYS A 123 9.06 -12.17 -8.79
C CYS A 123 10.10 -12.94 -9.61
N ASP A 124 10.93 -12.24 -10.37
CA ASP A 124 11.99 -12.86 -11.18
C ASP A 124 13.02 -13.59 -10.29
N ALA A 125 13.40 -12.98 -9.17
CA ALA A 125 14.36 -13.56 -8.24
C ALA A 125 13.86 -14.85 -7.59
N LEU A 126 12.55 -15.02 -7.44
CA LEU A 126 11.92 -16.18 -6.81
C LEU A 126 11.17 -17.08 -7.80
N ASP A 127 11.32 -16.83 -9.08
CA ASP A 127 10.64 -17.59 -10.16
C ASP A 127 9.11 -17.63 -9.97
N LEU A 128 8.53 -16.46 -9.63
CA LEU A 128 7.09 -16.30 -9.42
C LEU A 128 6.44 -15.75 -10.69
N ASP A 129 5.26 -16.30 -11.01
CA ASP A 129 4.47 -15.85 -12.16
C ASP A 129 3.77 -14.53 -11.87
N TYR A 130 3.98 -13.52 -12.72
CA TYR A 130 3.25 -12.24 -12.70
C TYR A 130 2.54 -11.93 -14.02
N SER A 131 2.21 -12.97 -14.78
CA SER A 131 1.55 -12.82 -16.10
C SER A 131 0.16 -12.17 -16.01
N ARG A 132 -0.46 -12.20 -14.82
CA ARG A 132 -1.75 -11.56 -14.58
C ARG A 132 -1.65 -10.07 -14.24
N LEU A 133 -0.45 -9.56 -13.98
CA LEU A 133 -0.26 -8.13 -13.75
C LEU A 133 -0.60 -7.35 -15.01
N ILE A 134 -1.53 -6.41 -14.88
CA ILE A 134 -1.90 -5.52 -16.00
C ILE A 134 -0.91 -4.36 -16.01
N VAL A 135 -0.26 -4.15 -17.16
CA VAL A 135 0.68 -3.04 -17.35
C VAL A 135 0.28 -2.27 -18.61
N HIS A 136 0.10 -0.96 -18.46
CA HIS A 136 -0.20 -0.04 -19.55
C HIS A 136 0.80 1.12 -19.57
N GLY A 137 1.13 1.60 -20.77
CA GLY A 137 2.01 2.76 -20.94
C GLY A 137 3.50 2.44 -20.86
N GLU A 138 3.86 1.19 -20.95
CA GLU A 138 5.26 0.75 -20.96
C GLU A 138 5.91 0.93 -22.33
#